data_a35e340d8f739274e8f55b0f2260e12e
#
_entry.id   a35e340d8f739274e8f55b0f2260e12e
#
_cell.length_a   1.000
_cell.length_b   1.000
_cell.length_c   1.000
_cell.angle_alpha   90.00
_cell.angle_beta   90.00
_cell.angle_gamma   90.00
#
_symmetry.space_group_name_H-M   'P 1'
#
loop_
_entity.id
_entity.type
_entity.pdbx_description
1 polymer ?
#
loop_
_entity_poly.entity_id
_entity_poly.type
_entity_poly.pdbx_seq_one_letter_code
_entity_poly.pdbx_strand_id
1 'polypeptide(L)'
;METAQVIALIAFLAVAAFVIVAARRTGWLLARTRVAEGFRGDVADLARRVEVSLGAVAERVDVVRRGAAEPESIGANLAAALDAVERYAEEANRLRGPREASAARSGLIAEIERAGRALAMVEHGVVIRTRGRRGEAGPEAETAIKRGYLNLLHAREAIARHALEAVQLAEEASPVRRFGRRSA
;
A
#
# COMPACT_ATOMS: atom_id res chain seq x y z
N MET A 1 20.38 -61.17 -20.62
CA MET A 1 19.94 -60.60 -19.33
C MET A 1 20.35 -59.11 -19.20
N GLU A 2 21.43 -58.63 -19.81
CA GLU A 2 21.92 -57.25 -19.68
C GLU A 2 20.98 -56.18 -20.30
N THR A 3 20.36 -56.45 -21.44
CA THR A 3 19.49 -55.47 -22.14
C THR A 3 18.23 -55.13 -21.32
N ALA A 4 17.64 -56.14 -20.61
CA ALA A 4 16.47 -55.91 -19.76
C ALA A 4 16.82 -55.06 -18.52
N GLN A 5 18.01 -55.23 -17.95
CA GLN A 5 18.51 -54.45 -16.82
C GLN A 5 18.77 -53.00 -17.21
N VAL A 6 19.32 -52.74 -18.40
CA VAL A 6 19.56 -51.39 -18.93
C VAL A 6 18.23 -50.69 -19.18
N ILE A 7 17.24 -51.35 -19.77
CA ILE A 7 15.90 -50.77 -19.98
C ILE A 7 15.23 -50.43 -18.65
N ALA A 8 15.29 -51.33 -17.65
CA ALA A 8 14.74 -51.06 -16.33
C ALA A 8 15.41 -49.85 -15.63
N LEU A 9 16.73 -49.72 -15.76
CA LEU A 9 17.48 -48.57 -15.22
C LEU A 9 17.07 -47.26 -15.88
N ILE A 10 16.94 -47.24 -17.22
CA ILE A 10 16.50 -46.06 -17.97
C ILE A 10 15.08 -45.66 -17.56
N ALA A 11 14.17 -46.61 -17.46
CA ALA A 11 12.80 -46.37 -17.03
C ALA A 11 12.75 -45.79 -15.61
N PHE A 12 13.54 -46.33 -14.66
CA PHE A 12 13.63 -45.84 -13.31
C PHE A 12 14.15 -44.40 -13.27
N LEU A 13 15.23 -44.07 -14.01
CA LEU A 13 15.78 -42.72 -14.10
C LEU A 13 14.78 -41.74 -14.71
N ALA A 14 14.01 -42.14 -15.72
CA ALA A 14 12.99 -41.33 -16.32
C ALA A 14 11.85 -40.99 -15.33
N VAL A 15 11.38 -41.98 -14.57
CA VAL A 15 10.37 -41.79 -13.53
C VAL A 15 10.92 -40.91 -12.40
N ALA A 16 12.14 -41.13 -11.94
CA ALA A 16 12.78 -40.31 -10.92
C ALA A 16 12.93 -38.84 -11.37
N ALA A 17 13.38 -38.62 -12.59
CA ALA A 17 13.47 -37.28 -13.17
C ALA A 17 12.09 -36.58 -13.27
N PHE A 18 11.07 -37.30 -13.72
CA PHE A 18 9.70 -36.81 -13.78
C PHE A 18 9.16 -36.41 -12.40
N VAL A 19 9.36 -37.25 -11.37
CA VAL A 19 8.94 -36.95 -9.98
C VAL A 19 9.66 -35.73 -9.44
N ILE A 20 10.97 -35.59 -9.69
CA ILE A 20 11.75 -34.42 -9.24
C ILE A 20 11.23 -33.14 -9.93
N VAL A 21 10.98 -33.18 -11.24
CA VAL A 21 10.46 -32.03 -11.99
C VAL A 21 9.05 -31.66 -11.50
N ALA A 22 8.18 -32.64 -11.30
CA ALA A 22 6.84 -32.43 -10.76
C ALA A 22 6.88 -31.82 -9.36
N ALA A 23 7.70 -32.36 -8.46
CA ALA A 23 7.86 -31.84 -7.10
C ALA A 23 8.41 -30.39 -7.08
N ARG A 24 9.41 -30.09 -7.90
CA ARG A 24 9.94 -28.74 -8.05
C ARG A 24 8.88 -27.75 -8.57
N ARG A 25 8.12 -28.18 -9.58
CA ARG A 25 7.06 -27.34 -10.17
C ARG A 25 5.94 -27.08 -9.15
N THR A 26 5.52 -28.06 -8.39
CA THR A 26 4.50 -27.93 -7.35
C THR A 26 5.00 -27.02 -6.21
N GLY A 27 6.23 -27.22 -5.75
CA GLY A 27 6.85 -26.38 -4.72
C GLY A 27 6.93 -24.89 -5.13
N TRP A 28 7.31 -24.62 -6.38
CA TRP A 28 7.36 -23.27 -6.92
C TRP A 28 5.97 -22.61 -7.01
N LEU A 29 4.94 -23.36 -7.43
CA LEU A 29 3.56 -22.86 -7.46
C LEU A 29 3.05 -22.52 -6.06
N LEU A 30 3.28 -23.37 -5.07
CA LEU A 30 2.88 -23.14 -3.68
C LEU A 30 3.60 -21.92 -3.08
N ALA A 31 4.90 -21.76 -3.34
CA ALA A 31 5.64 -20.59 -2.90
C ALA A 31 5.09 -19.29 -3.49
N ARG A 32 4.76 -19.28 -4.79
CA ARG A 32 4.16 -18.12 -5.47
C ARG A 32 2.78 -17.78 -4.91
N THR A 33 1.95 -18.77 -4.59
CA THR A 33 0.64 -18.55 -3.98
C THR A 33 0.79 -17.92 -2.59
N ARG A 34 1.68 -18.45 -1.75
CA ARG A 34 1.94 -17.89 -0.41
C ARG A 34 2.42 -16.43 -0.45
N VAL A 35 3.32 -16.10 -1.40
CA VAL A 35 3.79 -14.72 -1.58
C VAL A 35 2.63 -13.80 -1.99
N ALA A 36 1.76 -14.24 -2.90
CA ALA A 36 0.61 -13.45 -3.33
C ALA A 36 -0.42 -13.26 -2.20
N GLU A 37 -0.69 -14.29 -1.42
CA GLU A 37 -1.62 -14.23 -0.27
C GLU A 37 -1.06 -13.34 0.85
N GLY A 38 0.21 -13.49 1.23
CA GLY A 38 0.88 -12.63 2.20
C GLY A 38 0.83 -11.16 1.77
N PHE A 39 1.23 -10.87 0.54
CA PHE A 39 1.18 -9.51 -0.01
C PHE A 39 -0.22 -8.89 0.03
N ARG A 40 -1.28 -9.66 -0.30
CA ARG A 40 -2.67 -9.18 -0.24
C ARG A 40 -3.06 -8.80 1.19
N GLY A 41 -2.74 -9.66 2.16
CA GLY A 41 -3.00 -9.39 3.57
C GLY A 41 -2.28 -8.14 4.06
N ASP A 42 -1.00 -8.02 3.74
CA ASP A 42 -0.14 -6.90 4.16
C ASP A 42 -0.62 -5.57 3.55
N VAL A 43 -0.95 -5.55 2.25
CA VAL A 43 -1.49 -4.35 1.57
C VAL A 43 -2.83 -3.93 2.15
N ALA A 44 -3.74 -4.88 2.38
CA ALA A 44 -5.07 -4.58 2.93
C ALA A 44 -4.98 -4.03 4.36
N ASP A 45 -4.10 -4.61 5.19
CA ASP A 45 -3.88 -4.15 6.56
C ASP A 45 -3.23 -2.76 6.60
N LEU A 46 -2.19 -2.53 5.79
CA LEU A 46 -1.55 -1.23 5.65
C LEU A 46 -2.57 -0.16 5.21
N ALA A 47 -3.34 -0.42 4.15
CA ALA A 47 -4.34 0.52 3.63
C ALA A 47 -5.40 0.88 4.69
N ARG A 48 -5.87 -0.11 5.45
CA ARG A 48 -6.83 0.11 6.55
C ARG A 48 -6.24 1.00 7.64
N ARG A 49 -4.98 0.76 8.07
CA ARG A 49 -4.31 1.58 9.09
C ARG A 49 -4.09 3.01 8.61
N VAL A 50 -3.68 3.18 7.36
CA VAL A 50 -3.53 4.49 6.71
C VAL A 50 -4.88 5.22 6.67
N GLU A 51 -5.94 4.55 6.24
CA GLU A 51 -7.29 5.14 6.15
C GLU A 51 -7.80 5.63 7.51
N VAL A 52 -7.66 4.81 8.57
CA VAL A 52 -8.08 5.19 9.93
C VAL A 52 -7.26 6.38 10.44
N SER A 53 -5.94 6.35 10.26
CA SER A 53 -5.03 7.39 10.72
C SER A 53 -5.28 8.72 10.00
N LEU A 54 -5.32 8.71 8.67
CA LEU A 54 -5.55 9.92 7.87
C LEU A 54 -6.99 10.42 7.99
N GLY A 55 -7.97 9.53 8.18
CA GLY A 55 -9.36 9.89 8.42
C GLY A 55 -9.52 10.75 9.68
N ALA A 56 -8.97 10.28 10.78
CA ALA A 56 -9.03 10.99 12.06
C ALA A 56 -8.38 12.39 11.99
N VAL A 57 -7.26 12.52 11.25
CA VAL A 57 -6.60 13.81 11.07
C VAL A 57 -7.38 14.72 10.13
N ALA A 58 -7.91 14.18 9.02
CA ALA A 58 -8.71 14.94 8.07
C ALA A 58 -9.94 15.58 8.76
N GLU A 59 -10.63 14.85 9.63
CA GLU A 59 -11.76 15.38 10.41
C GLU A 59 -11.35 16.57 11.29
N ARG A 60 -10.20 16.46 11.99
CA ARG A 60 -9.69 17.53 12.83
C ARG A 60 -9.29 18.77 12.03
N VAL A 61 -8.61 18.56 10.89
CA VAL A 61 -8.25 19.64 9.96
C VAL A 61 -9.51 20.33 9.42
N ASP A 62 -10.56 19.58 9.14
CA ASP A 62 -11.84 20.14 8.66
C ASP A 62 -12.52 21.02 9.71
N VAL A 63 -12.48 20.63 10.99
CA VAL A 63 -13.00 21.43 12.12
C VAL A 63 -12.26 22.78 12.21
N VAL A 64 -10.91 22.76 12.12
CA VAL A 64 -10.09 23.99 12.13
C VAL A 64 -10.34 24.83 10.88
N ARG A 65 -10.44 24.20 9.70
CA ARG A 65 -10.72 24.88 8.43
C ARG A 65 -12.06 25.62 8.46
N ARG A 66 -13.06 25.07 9.12
CA ARG A 66 -14.38 25.71 9.31
C ARG A 66 -14.40 26.78 10.42
N GLY A 67 -13.29 26.98 11.11
CA GLY A 67 -13.21 27.92 12.21
C GLY A 67 -13.89 27.45 13.50
N ALA A 68 -14.21 26.15 13.60
CA ALA A 68 -14.86 25.58 14.79
C ALA A 68 -13.86 25.11 15.88
N ALA A 69 -12.55 25.20 15.60
CA ALA A 69 -11.48 24.97 16.57
C ALA A 69 -10.27 25.86 16.25
N GLU A 70 -9.48 26.14 17.30
CA GLU A 70 -8.23 26.89 17.16
C GLU A 70 -7.16 26.04 16.44
N PRO A 71 -6.34 26.63 15.55
CA PRO A 71 -5.31 25.91 14.80
C PRO A 71 -4.28 25.20 15.68
N GLU A 72 -3.94 25.77 16.81
CA GLU A 72 -3.00 25.22 17.76
C GLU A 72 -3.44 23.85 18.32
N SER A 73 -4.75 23.62 18.35
CA SER A 73 -5.33 22.38 18.92
C SER A 73 -4.98 21.12 18.11
N ILE A 74 -4.54 21.25 16.85
CA ILE A 74 -4.22 20.12 15.99
C ILE A 74 -2.72 19.87 15.80
N GLY A 75 -1.84 20.73 16.32
CA GLY A 75 -0.39 20.64 16.08
C GLY A 75 0.21 19.29 16.45
N ALA A 76 -0.08 18.77 17.66
CA ALA A 76 0.40 17.47 18.10
C ALA A 76 -0.15 16.31 17.23
N ASN A 77 -1.40 16.43 16.76
CA ASN A 77 -2.00 15.41 15.89
C ASN A 77 -1.39 15.42 14.49
N LEU A 78 -1.04 16.61 13.96
CA LEU A 78 -0.35 16.72 12.67
C LEU A 78 1.06 16.12 12.74
N ALA A 79 1.83 16.42 13.78
CA ALA A 79 3.16 15.85 13.98
C ALA A 79 3.09 14.30 14.07
N ALA A 80 2.19 13.76 14.88
CA ALA A 80 1.99 12.32 14.99
C ALA A 80 1.54 11.67 13.65
N ALA A 81 0.73 12.38 12.86
CA ALA A 81 0.29 11.90 11.55
C ALA A 81 1.43 11.92 10.52
N LEU A 82 2.29 12.94 10.52
CA LEU A 82 3.48 13.01 9.67
C LEU A 82 4.43 11.84 9.96
N ASP A 83 4.74 11.59 11.23
CA ASP A 83 5.53 10.42 11.65
C ASP A 83 4.89 9.09 11.25
N ALA A 84 3.57 8.99 11.35
CA ALA A 84 2.85 7.78 10.95
C ALA A 84 2.93 7.55 9.43
N VAL A 85 2.75 8.60 8.62
CA VAL A 85 2.82 8.53 7.15
C VAL A 85 4.22 8.11 6.69
N GLU A 86 5.27 8.62 7.32
CA GLU A 86 6.66 8.21 7.03
C GLU A 86 6.84 6.70 7.27
N ARG A 87 6.39 6.20 8.44
CA ARG A 87 6.43 4.75 8.73
C ARG A 87 5.62 3.93 7.73
N TYR A 88 4.44 4.41 7.32
CA TYR A 88 3.62 3.71 6.32
C TYR A 88 4.29 3.67 4.94
N ALA A 89 4.95 4.76 4.52
CA ALA A 89 5.70 4.78 3.27
C ALA A 89 6.87 3.79 3.29
N GLU A 90 7.62 3.73 4.41
CA GLU A 90 8.67 2.73 4.59
C GLU A 90 8.13 1.29 4.58
N GLU A 91 7.01 1.03 5.24
CA GLU A 91 6.37 -0.28 5.25
C GLU A 91 5.92 -0.68 3.84
N ALA A 92 5.25 0.23 3.10
CA ALA A 92 4.85 0.02 1.72
C ALA A 92 6.04 -0.31 0.81
N ASN A 93 7.18 0.34 1.03
CA ASN A 93 8.42 0.07 0.29
C ASN A 93 8.98 -1.34 0.57
N ARG A 94 8.77 -1.88 1.76
CA ARG A 94 9.24 -3.24 2.15
C ARG A 94 8.31 -4.35 1.66
N LEU A 95 7.09 -4.04 1.21
CA LEU A 95 6.15 -5.03 0.71
C LEU A 95 6.72 -5.79 -0.49
N ARG A 96 6.69 -7.11 -0.42
CA ARG A 96 7.14 -8.00 -1.49
C ARG A 96 5.94 -8.68 -2.12
N GLY A 97 5.63 -8.33 -3.34
CA GLY A 97 4.50 -8.85 -4.08
C GLY A 97 4.83 -9.36 -5.47
N PRO A 98 3.85 -9.91 -6.17
CA PRO A 98 4.00 -10.34 -7.54
C PRO A 98 4.33 -9.14 -8.45
N ARG A 99 5.05 -9.41 -9.56
CA ARG A 99 5.45 -8.38 -10.53
C ARG A 99 4.25 -7.63 -11.11
N GLU A 100 3.17 -8.35 -11.30
CA GLU A 100 1.91 -7.84 -11.83
C GLU A 100 1.33 -6.69 -10.99
N ALA A 101 1.54 -6.73 -9.65
CA ALA A 101 1.09 -5.69 -8.72
C ALA A 101 2.10 -4.56 -8.49
N SER A 102 3.26 -4.57 -9.17
CA SER A 102 4.34 -3.62 -8.91
C SER A 102 3.96 -2.16 -9.18
N ALA A 103 3.21 -1.90 -10.26
CA ALA A 103 2.75 -0.55 -10.62
C ALA A 103 1.75 -0.01 -9.58
N ALA A 104 0.76 -0.81 -9.18
CA ALA A 104 -0.20 -0.43 -8.16
C ALA A 104 0.47 -0.20 -6.80
N ARG A 105 1.46 -1.03 -6.41
CA ARG A 105 2.28 -0.80 -5.22
C ARG A 105 3.04 0.53 -5.29
N SER A 106 3.66 0.83 -6.42
CA SER A 106 4.38 2.11 -6.60
C SER A 106 3.42 3.30 -6.52
N GLY A 107 2.22 3.18 -7.08
CA GLY A 107 1.16 4.18 -6.95
C GLY A 107 0.73 4.37 -5.49
N LEU A 108 0.55 3.28 -4.75
CA LEU A 108 0.24 3.31 -3.32
C LEU A 108 1.30 4.10 -2.52
N ILE A 109 2.58 3.82 -2.75
CA ILE A 109 3.71 4.51 -2.10
C ILE A 109 3.66 6.02 -2.42
N ALA A 110 3.54 6.37 -3.70
CA ALA A 110 3.53 7.75 -4.15
C ALA A 110 2.37 8.57 -3.52
N GLU A 111 1.20 7.94 -3.33
CA GLU A 111 0.05 8.61 -2.72
C GLU A 111 0.17 8.69 -1.18
N ILE A 112 0.81 7.73 -0.52
CA ILE A 112 1.16 7.86 0.92
C ILE A 112 2.12 9.05 1.11
N GLU A 113 3.15 9.17 0.30
CA GLU A 113 4.07 10.32 0.33
C GLU A 113 3.37 11.63 0.01
N ARG A 114 2.40 11.61 -0.92
CA ARG A 114 1.56 12.77 -1.24
C ARG A 114 0.71 13.19 -0.05
N ALA A 115 0.16 12.25 0.72
CA ALA A 115 -0.54 12.54 1.96
C ALA A 115 0.38 13.23 2.98
N GLY A 116 1.63 12.81 3.09
CA GLY A 116 2.65 13.47 3.93
C GLY A 116 2.87 14.92 3.52
N ARG A 117 3.05 15.18 2.22
CA ARG A 117 3.19 16.57 1.72
C ARG A 117 1.94 17.41 1.96
N ALA A 118 0.75 16.82 1.88
CA ALA A 118 -0.50 17.48 2.18
C ALA A 118 -0.62 17.86 3.66
N LEU A 119 -0.22 16.99 4.57
CA LEU A 119 -0.15 17.25 6.01
C LEU A 119 0.87 18.34 6.35
N ALA A 120 2.06 18.31 5.75
CA ALA A 120 3.06 19.35 5.92
C ALA A 120 2.56 20.74 5.44
N MET A 121 1.75 20.77 4.38
CA MET A 121 1.10 22.00 3.92
C MET A 121 0.08 22.52 4.95
N VAL A 122 -0.71 21.63 5.57
CA VAL A 122 -1.63 22.01 6.66
C VAL A 122 -0.85 22.54 7.86
N GLU A 123 0.22 21.85 8.27
CA GLU A 123 1.09 22.25 9.37
C GLU A 123 1.67 23.64 9.13
N HIS A 124 2.19 23.88 7.93
CA HIS A 124 2.69 25.22 7.54
C HIS A 124 1.63 26.29 7.70
N GLY A 125 0.40 26.04 7.23
CA GLY A 125 -0.72 26.97 7.40
C GLY A 125 -1.07 27.22 8.87
N VAL A 126 -1.05 26.18 9.70
CA VAL A 126 -1.25 26.29 11.16
C VAL A 126 -0.16 27.17 11.79
N VAL A 127 1.12 26.93 11.46
CA VAL A 127 2.25 27.71 11.96
C VAL A 127 2.16 29.18 11.58
N ILE A 128 1.81 29.50 10.32
CA ILE A 128 1.60 30.89 9.87
C ILE A 128 0.48 31.54 10.70
N ARG A 129 -0.65 30.86 10.87
CA ARG A 129 -1.81 31.38 11.60
C ARG A 129 -1.51 31.64 13.08
N THR A 130 -0.71 30.75 13.72
CA THR A 130 -0.31 30.88 15.11
C THR A 130 0.72 31.98 15.35
N ARG A 131 1.71 32.14 14.42
CA ARG A 131 2.80 33.11 14.57
C ARG A 131 2.50 34.50 13.98
N GLY A 132 1.57 34.56 13.04
CA GLY A 132 1.21 35.81 12.36
C GLY A 132 0.50 36.78 13.28
N ARG A 133 0.89 38.08 13.21
CA ARG A 133 0.09 39.14 13.84
C ARG A 133 -1.30 39.15 13.21
N ARG A 134 -2.34 39.26 14.07
CA ARG A 134 -3.74 39.29 13.62
C ARG A 134 -3.91 40.30 12.49
N GLY A 135 -4.13 39.84 11.25
CA GLY A 135 -4.49 40.65 10.09
C GLY A 135 -3.75 40.35 8.79
N GLU A 136 -2.43 40.11 8.80
CA GLU A 136 -1.65 40.01 7.56
C GLU A 136 -1.46 38.56 7.05
N ALA A 137 -1.37 37.58 7.95
CA ALA A 137 -1.10 36.18 7.59
C ALA A 137 -2.37 35.30 7.40
N GLY A 138 -3.55 35.85 7.63
CA GLY A 138 -4.82 35.10 7.62
C GLY A 138 -5.14 34.40 6.30
N PRO A 139 -5.13 35.13 5.15
CA PRO A 139 -5.51 34.55 3.85
C PRO A 139 -4.54 33.49 3.35
N GLU A 140 -3.23 33.65 3.60
CA GLU A 140 -2.20 32.68 3.22
C GLU A 140 -2.33 31.39 4.03
N ALA A 141 -2.46 31.51 5.36
CA ALA A 141 -2.67 30.39 6.26
C ALA A 141 -3.94 29.60 5.90
N GLU A 142 -5.05 30.29 5.66
CA GLU A 142 -6.32 29.69 5.27
C GLU A 142 -6.19 28.92 3.94
N THR A 143 -5.50 29.53 2.96
CA THR A 143 -5.26 28.92 1.66
C THR A 143 -4.40 27.67 1.80
N ALA A 144 -3.34 27.70 2.62
CA ALA A 144 -2.48 26.54 2.86
C ALA A 144 -3.24 25.41 3.54
N ILE A 145 -4.02 25.69 4.58
CA ILE A 145 -4.85 24.69 5.27
C ILE A 145 -5.88 24.09 4.30
N LYS A 146 -6.59 24.90 3.54
CA LYS A 146 -7.60 24.44 2.59
C LYS A 146 -7.01 23.56 1.49
N ARG A 147 -5.89 23.98 0.87
CA ARG A 147 -5.20 23.20 -0.16
C ARG A 147 -4.64 21.89 0.39
N GLY A 148 -4.01 21.94 1.56
CA GLY A 148 -3.51 20.75 2.24
C GLY A 148 -4.64 19.77 2.54
N TYR A 149 -5.76 20.23 3.07
CA TYR A 149 -6.95 19.40 3.33
C TYR A 149 -7.47 18.72 2.06
N LEU A 150 -7.66 19.46 0.97
CA LEU A 150 -8.15 18.88 -0.29
C LEU A 150 -7.18 17.86 -0.87
N ASN A 151 -5.87 18.16 -0.83
CA ASN A 151 -4.85 17.21 -1.26
C ASN A 151 -4.82 15.94 -0.41
N LEU A 152 -5.06 16.07 0.91
CA LEU A 152 -5.15 14.93 1.82
C LEU A 152 -6.34 14.03 1.48
N LEU A 153 -7.51 14.60 1.18
CA LEU A 153 -8.69 13.83 0.77
C LEU A 153 -8.42 13.07 -0.54
N HIS A 154 -7.85 13.73 -1.54
CA HIS A 154 -7.50 13.10 -2.81
C HIS A 154 -6.47 11.97 -2.64
N ALA A 155 -5.45 12.19 -1.80
CA ALA A 155 -4.45 11.16 -1.52
C ALA A 155 -5.08 9.94 -0.84
N ARG A 156 -5.98 10.13 0.14
CA ARG A 156 -6.71 9.03 0.80
C ARG A 156 -7.50 8.18 -0.19
N GLU A 157 -8.25 8.83 -1.08
CA GLU A 157 -9.03 8.13 -2.11
C GLU A 157 -8.13 7.34 -3.07
N ALA A 158 -7.02 7.95 -3.49
CA ALA A 158 -6.04 7.32 -4.37
C ALA A 158 -5.32 6.14 -3.68
N ILE A 159 -4.98 6.25 -2.39
CA ILE A 159 -4.42 5.16 -1.58
C ILE A 159 -5.37 3.96 -1.57
N ALA A 160 -6.65 4.18 -1.27
CA ALA A 160 -7.66 3.11 -1.25
C ALA A 160 -7.78 2.43 -2.62
N ARG A 161 -7.79 3.21 -3.71
CA ARG A 161 -7.85 2.70 -5.09
C ARG A 161 -6.63 1.85 -5.44
N HIS A 162 -5.41 2.35 -5.20
CA HIS A 162 -4.18 1.60 -5.51
C HIS A 162 -4.00 0.36 -4.64
N ALA A 163 -4.45 0.40 -3.38
CA ALA A 163 -4.45 -0.78 -2.52
C ALA A 163 -5.39 -1.86 -3.06
N LEU A 164 -6.61 -1.49 -3.47
CA LEU A 164 -7.56 -2.42 -4.07
C LEU A 164 -7.02 -3.02 -5.37
N GLU A 165 -6.47 -2.20 -6.24
CA GLU A 165 -5.83 -2.63 -7.49
C GLU A 165 -4.67 -3.61 -7.24
N ALA A 166 -3.80 -3.30 -6.27
CA ALA A 166 -2.69 -4.17 -5.90
C ALA A 166 -3.16 -5.54 -5.39
N VAL A 167 -4.22 -5.57 -4.58
CA VAL A 167 -4.86 -6.80 -4.08
C VAL A 167 -5.45 -7.62 -5.23
N GLN A 168 -6.18 -6.99 -6.17
CA GLN A 168 -6.78 -7.66 -7.32
C GLN A 168 -5.71 -8.26 -8.25
N LEU A 169 -4.67 -7.49 -8.60
CA LEU A 169 -3.58 -7.96 -9.43
C LEU A 169 -2.79 -9.11 -8.79
N ALA A 170 -2.61 -9.08 -7.47
CA ALA A 170 -1.98 -10.18 -6.74
C ALA A 170 -2.86 -11.44 -6.73
N GLU A 171 -4.18 -11.28 -6.67
CA GLU A 171 -5.12 -12.40 -6.78
C GLU A 171 -5.11 -13.04 -8.16
N GLU A 172 -5.07 -12.23 -9.22
CA GLU A 172 -4.96 -12.71 -10.62
C GLU A 172 -3.62 -13.39 -10.91
N ALA A 173 -2.55 -12.94 -10.26
CA ALA A 173 -1.22 -13.54 -10.35
C ALA A 173 -1.12 -14.91 -9.66
N SER A 174 -2.09 -15.27 -8.79
CA SER A 174 -2.11 -16.56 -8.09
C SER A 174 -2.41 -17.70 -9.07
N PRO A 175 -1.56 -18.76 -9.11
CA PRO A 175 -1.73 -19.87 -10.05
C PRO A 175 -3.03 -20.66 -9.87
N VAL A 176 -3.63 -20.64 -8.68
CA VAL A 176 -4.86 -21.39 -8.37
C VAL A 176 -6.04 -20.93 -9.24
N ARG A 177 -6.20 -19.64 -9.51
CA ARG A 177 -7.28 -19.14 -10.37
C ARG A 177 -7.03 -19.32 -11.88
N ARG A 178 -5.77 -19.37 -12.33
CA ARG A 178 -5.47 -19.61 -13.76
C ARG A 178 -5.89 -21.01 -14.23
N PHE A 179 -5.89 -21.99 -13.35
CA PHE A 179 -6.36 -23.35 -13.67
C PHE A 179 -7.89 -23.46 -13.71
N GLY A 180 -8.63 -22.75 -12.85
CA GLY A 180 -10.09 -22.80 -12.82
C GLY A 180 -10.77 -22.12 -14.03
N ARG A 181 -10.14 -21.13 -14.69
CA ARG A 181 -10.69 -20.46 -15.89
C ARG A 181 -10.48 -21.21 -17.19
N ARG A 182 -9.61 -22.23 -17.24
CA ARG A 182 -9.41 -23.05 -18.47
C ARG A 182 -10.33 -24.25 -18.56
N SER A 183 -11.13 -24.50 -17.54
CA SER A 183 -12.04 -25.66 -17.44
C SER A 183 -13.52 -25.27 -17.58
N ALA A 184 -13.83 -24.02 -17.88
CA ALA A 184 -15.16 -23.50 -18.20
C ALA A 184 -15.20 -22.96 -19.63
#